data_d625da412053056220e30e3143c1957a
#
_entry.id   d625da412053056220e30e3143c1957a
#
_cell.length_a   1.000
_cell.length_b   1.000
_cell.length_c   1.000
_cell.angle_alpha   90.00
_cell.angle_beta   90.00
_cell.angle_gamma   90.00
#
_symmetry.space_group_name_H-M   'P 1'
#
loop_
_entity.id
_entity.type
_entity.pdbx_description
1 polymer ?
#
loop_
_entity_poly.entity_id
_entity_poly.type
_entity_poly.pdbx_seq_one_letter_code
_entity_poly.pdbx_strand_id
1 'polypeptide(L)'
;MHGSIQSDILIPQEDHKIGTGTYNDWGLTNTYAEVGLTSKHIEAGVRAEYLEHPLPGFDDPRFNGWGVSNIYVKALGNGFDVTVGDFYDQFGSGFVFRTYEERSLGIDNSIRGARLNVSAVKGANLKLLGGVQRCFWDWDTDAWLGGADLELNMEQYFKGLADKNITWMIGGSYLMKHENEEDVLVPGTNYKLNMDPMVHTFGVRTRLQSGPYSFMAEYAWKTQDPSKDNDYIYRNGSAVMVSASYSKKGLSALVQAKRSENMSNRMKRGFVSYLGGNCRLNHMPAFSYQHTYALPALYPYATQDADGEWAFQGEFGYTFKRRTALGGKYGTKLKVNFSYIRGIDKTPTESLIEGVNSTIGTDGYHSKFFGFGGVYYKDINVQLEKKLSKSFKLNLMYMNQLYNKTVVEGEGGVVKSNIFVAEGKYQFSPKMTLRGEAQYLQTKQDQGDWYYGLLELSVLPYLMFTISDQYNANVPYYTENKQVDDSKGTHSQHYLLGSVTATYKAHRLQLSYGKTRAGYNCSGGVCRFVPASYGMTVSYNYNF
;
A
#
# COMPACT_ATOMS: atom_id res chain seq x y z
N MET A 1 -18.35 -6.27 24.59
CA MET A 1 -18.90 -6.25 23.23
C MET A 1 -18.51 -4.93 22.62
N HIS A 2 -18.05 -4.91 21.39
CA HIS A 2 -17.67 -3.73 20.62
C HIS A 2 -18.08 -3.96 19.16
N GLY A 3 -18.18 -2.90 18.39
CA GLY A 3 -18.48 -3.02 16.98
C GLY A 3 -18.26 -1.73 16.23
N SER A 4 -18.33 -1.81 14.89
CA SER A 4 -18.23 -0.67 14.01
C SER A 4 -19.17 -0.79 12.83
N ILE A 5 -19.60 0.35 12.33
CA ILE A 5 -20.28 0.48 11.04
C ILE A 5 -19.54 1.55 10.25
N GLN A 6 -19.16 1.21 9.05
CA GLN A 6 -18.63 2.14 8.05
C GLN A 6 -19.48 2.04 6.79
N SER A 7 -19.94 3.17 6.28
CA SER A 7 -20.70 3.22 5.03
C SER A 7 -20.25 4.43 4.22
N ASP A 8 -19.79 4.18 3.01
CA ASP A 8 -19.41 5.19 2.04
C ASP A 8 -20.35 5.08 0.84
N ILE A 9 -21.08 6.15 0.56
CA ILE A 9 -22.11 6.21 -0.49
C ILE A 9 -21.77 7.35 -1.43
N LEU A 10 -21.75 7.12 -2.72
CA LEU A 10 -21.67 8.12 -3.77
C LEU A 10 -23.03 8.18 -4.49
N ILE A 11 -23.62 9.36 -4.54
CA ILE A 11 -24.74 9.68 -5.43
C ILE A 11 -24.10 10.34 -6.66
N PRO A 12 -23.87 9.56 -7.74
CA PRO A 12 -23.07 10.02 -8.86
C PRO A 12 -23.81 11.00 -9.74
N GLN A 13 -23.05 11.89 -10.37
CA GLN A 13 -23.48 12.74 -11.46
C GLN A 13 -22.54 12.52 -12.65
N GLU A 14 -23.07 12.64 -13.85
CA GLU A 14 -22.29 12.48 -15.06
C GLU A 14 -21.53 13.76 -15.41
N ASP A 15 -20.26 13.59 -15.78
CA ASP A 15 -19.44 14.64 -16.37
C ASP A 15 -18.46 14.01 -17.38
N HIS A 16 -18.88 13.98 -18.63
CA HIS A 16 -18.08 13.40 -19.72
C HIS A 16 -16.73 14.10 -19.93
N LYS A 17 -16.58 15.35 -19.49
CA LYS A 17 -15.30 16.08 -19.61
C LYS A 17 -14.19 15.48 -18.76
N ILE A 18 -14.55 14.87 -17.64
CA ILE A 18 -13.58 14.21 -16.74
C ILE A 18 -13.61 12.69 -16.85
N GLY A 19 -14.43 12.11 -17.74
CA GLY A 19 -14.51 10.69 -17.99
C GLY A 19 -15.24 9.89 -16.91
N THR A 20 -16.24 10.46 -16.22
CA THR A 20 -17.03 9.72 -15.22
C THR A 20 -17.82 8.56 -15.82
N GLY A 21 -18.20 8.65 -17.10
CA GLY A 21 -19.10 7.72 -17.76
C GLY A 21 -20.56 7.88 -17.32
N THR A 22 -21.40 6.97 -17.78
CA THR A 22 -22.82 6.90 -17.46
C THR A 22 -23.03 5.96 -16.27
N TYR A 23 -23.91 6.33 -15.36
CA TYR A 23 -24.27 5.53 -14.20
C TYR A 23 -25.71 5.03 -14.36
N ASN A 24 -25.92 3.73 -14.21
CA ASN A 24 -27.26 3.12 -14.24
C ASN A 24 -27.92 3.15 -12.86
N ASP A 25 -27.16 3.35 -11.81
CA ASP A 25 -27.61 3.31 -10.42
C ASP A 25 -27.68 4.71 -9.82
N TRP A 26 -28.70 4.95 -9.01
CA TRP A 26 -28.87 6.21 -8.30
C TRP A 26 -27.83 6.44 -7.19
N GLY A 27 -27.18 5.37 -6.73
CA GLY A 27 -26.18 5.42 -5.67
C GLY A 27 -25.26 4.20 -5.71
N LEU A 28 -23.99 4.44 -5.42
CA LEU A 28 -22.95 3.43 -5.31
C LEU A 28 -22.52 3.36 -3.86
N THR A 29 -22.30 2.14 -3.30
CA THR A 29 -22.02 2.02 -1.87
C THR A 29 -21.05 0.91 -1.52
N ASN A 30 -20.15 1.21 -0.55
CA ASN A 30 -19.36 0.23 0.17
C ASN A 30 -19.71 0.33 1.66
N THR A 31 -20.32 -0.72 2.23
CA THR A 31 -20.74 -0.74 3.63
C THR A 31 -20.17 -1.95 4.34
N TYR A 32 -19.64 -1.72 5.53
CA TYR A 32 -19.04 -2.73 6.42
C TYR A 32 -19.66 -2.62 7.81
N ALA A 33 -20.07 -3.73 8.38
CA ALA A 33 -20.58 -3.81 9.75
C ALA A 33 -19.85 -4.93 10.51
N GLU A 34 -19.28 -4.59 11.66
CA GLU A 34 -18.51 -5.51 12.49
C GLU A 34 -19.05 -5.55 13.91
N VAL A 35 -19.09 -6.74 14.47
CA VAL A 35 -19.41 -6.96 15.89
C VAL A 35 -18.40 -7.93 16.47
N GLY A 36 -17.82 -7.56 17.60
CA GLY A 36 -16.85 -8.36 18.34
C GLY A 36 -17.20 -8.53 19.80
N LEU A 37 -16.82 -9.68 20.33
CA LEU A 37 -16.86 -10.01 21.73
C LEU A 37 -15.45 -10.30 22.22
N THR A 38 -15.03 -9.60 23.27
CA THR A 38 -13.74 -9.86 23.94
C THR A 38 -13.99 -10.20 25.39
N SER A 39 -13.46 -11.32 25.83
CA SER A 39 -13.42 -11.76 27.23
C SER A 39 -11.99 -12.13 27.62
N LYS A 40 -11.80 -12.58 28.86
CA LYS A 40 -10.47 -13.01 29.36
C LYS A 40 -9.89 -14.20 28.57
N HIS A 41 -10.75 -15.09 28.08
CA HIS A 41 -10.33 -16.36 27.49
C HIS A 41 -10.79 -16.55 26.04
N ILE A 42 -11.70 -15.73 25.56
CA ILE A 42 -12.29 -15.88 24.22
C ILE A 42 -12.44 -14.50 23.59
N GLU A 43 -12.03 -14.39 22.35
CA GLU A 43 -12.39 -13.34 21.42
C GLU A 43 -13.17 -13.96 20.26
N ALA A 44 -14.22 -13.29 19.80
CA ALA A 44 -14.97 -13.71 18.63
C ALA A 44 -15.43 -12.49 17.86
N GLY A 45 -15.55 -12.61 16.56
CA GLY A 45 -15.98 -11.50 15.71
C GLY A 45 -16.69 -12.00 14.46
N VAL A 46 -17.57 -11.13 13.97
CA VAL A 46 -18.25 -11.28 12.68
C VAL A 46 -18.27 -9.96 11.95
N ARG A 47 -18.01 -9.98 10.63
CA ARG A 47 -18.13 -8.85 9.73
C ARG A 47 -19.05 -9.20 8.58
N ALA A 48 -19.99 -8.31 8.32
CA ALA A 48 -20.83 -8.31 7.13
C ALA A 48 -20.41 -7.15 6.22
N GLU A 49 -20.45 -7.39 4.92
CA GLU A 49 -20.15 -6.43 3.87
C GLU A 49 -21.31 -6.34 2.90
N TYR A 50 -21.55 -5.12 2.40
CA TYR A 50 -22.49 -4.85 1.32
C TYR A 50 -21.76 -3.98 0.29
N LEU A 51 -21.40 -4.60 -0.83
CA LEU A 51 -20.67 -4.04 -1.96
C LEU A 51 -21.46 -4.20 -3.26
N GLU A 52 -22.77 -4.22 -3.19
CA GLU A 52 -23.65 -4.26 -4.35
C GLU A 52 -23.71 -2.85 -4.95
N HIS A 53 -23.43 -2.72 -6.25
CA HIS A 53 -23.15 -1.45 -6.91
C HIS A 53 -22.02 -0.67 -6.20
N PRO A 54 -20.79 -1.19 -6.22
CA PRO A 54 -19.71 -0.63 -5.42
C PRO A 54 -19.20 0.72 -5.95
N LEU A 55 -18.47 1.44 -5.12
CA LEU A 55 -17.86 2.74 -5.45
C LEU A 55 -16.92 2.66 -6.66
N PRO A 56 -16.69 3.79 -7.39
CA PRO A 56 -15.73 3.83 -8.49
C PRO A 56 -14.35 3.31 -8.08
N GLY A 57 -13.74 2.54 -8.96
CA GLY A 57 -12.50 1.82 -8.71
C GLY A 57 -12.71 0.42 -8.13
N PHE A 58 -13.95 0.00 -7.78
CA PHE A 58 -14.34 -1.38 -7.51
C PHE A 58 -15.06 -1.98 -8.73
N ASP A 59 -14.59 -1.62 -9.93
CA ASP A 59 -15.24 -1.96 -11.19
C ASP A 59 -15.10 -3.45 -11.58
N ASP A 60 -14.22 -4.21 -10.93
CA ASP A 60 -14.15 -5.66 -11.14
C ASP A 60 -15.43 -6.32 -10.64
N PRO A 61 -16.16 -7.07 -11.50
CA PRO A 61 -17.44 -7.70 -11.12
C PRO A 61 -17.36 -8.61 -9.89
N ARG A 62 -16.16 -9.11 -9.56
CA ARG A 62 -15.91 -9.96 -8.39
C ARG A 62 -16.02 -9.22 -7.06
N PHE A 63 -16.00 -7.88 -7.06
CA PHE A 63 -16.32 -7.11 -5.85
C PHE A 63 -17.80 -7.11 -5.52
N ASN A 64 -18.67 -7.23 -6.54
CA ASN A 64 -20.10 -7.10 -6.37
C ASN A 64 -20.66 -8.23 -5.53
N GLY A 65 -21.29 -7.91 -4.41
CA GLY A 65 -21.89 -8.91 -3.51
C GLY A 65 -22.15 -8.38 -2.11
N TRP A 66 -22.81 -9.19 -1.32
CA TRP A 66 -23.05 -8.93 0.08
C TRP A 66 -23.08 -10.23 0.90
N GLY A 67 -22.78 -10.14 2.17
CA GLY A 67 -22.80 -11.31 3.05
C GLY A 67 -21.84 -11.18 4.22
N VAL A 68 -21.62 -12.31 4.91
CA VAL A 68 -20.65 -12.42 5.99
C VAL A 68 -19.27 -12.69 5.39
N SER A 69 -18.42 -11.71 5.46
CA SER A 69 -17.08 -11.73 4.86
C SER A 69 -15.98 -12.24 5.77
N ASN A 70 -16.20 -12.13 7.11
CA ASN A 70 -15.23 -12.56 8.10
C ASN A 70 -15.95 -13.07 9.33
N ILE A 71 -15.55 -14.25 9.84
CA ILE A 71 -16.04 -14.82 11.07
C ILE A 71 -14.94 -15.62 11.77
N TYR A 72 -14.69 -15.36 13.04
CA TYR A 72 -13.67 -16.06 13.79
C TYR A 72 -14.00 -16.23 15.26
N VAL A 73 -13.36 -17.24 15.85
CA VAL A 73 -13.28 -17.44 17.29
C VAL A 73 -11.82 -17.67 17.67
N LYS A 74 -11.34 -16.98 18.70
CA LYS A 74 -10.01 -17.08 19.23
C LYS A 74 -10.05 -17.46 20.71
N ALA A 75 -9.40 -18.54 21.07
CA ALA A 75 -9.20 -18.97 22.44
C ALA A 75 -7.84 -18.47 22.95
N LEU A 76 -7.84 -17.89 24.15
CA LEU A 76 -6.68 -17.31 24.80
C LEU A 76 -6.25 -18.17 25.99
N GLY A 77 -5.05 -18.74 25.94
CA GLY A 77 -4.41 -19.52 27.00
C GLY A 77 -3.23 -18.80 27.62
N ASN A 78 -2.59 -19.45 28.59
CA ASN A 78 -1.36 -18.92 29.17
C ASN A 78 -0.16 -19.27 28.29
N GLY A 79 0.33 -18.29 27.52
CA GLY A 79 1.44 -18.45 26.59
C GLY A 79 1.06 -19.09 25.25
N PHE A 80 -0.21 -19.16 24.91
CA PHE A 80 -0.68 -19.55 23.57
C PHE A 80 -2.02 -18.93 23.24
N ASP A 81 -2.31 -18.79 21.98
CA ASP A 81 -3.65 -18.52 21.44
C ASP A 81 -3.91 -19.38 20.21
N VAL A 82 -5.20 -19.75 20.03
CA VAL A 82 -5.69 -20.49 18.88
C VAL A 82 -6.84 -19.73 18.26
N THR A 83 -6.74 -19.42 16.97
CA THR A 83 -7.80 -18.81 16.18
C THR A 83 -8.33 -19.82 15.17
N VAL A 84 -9.66 -19.94 15.07
CA VAL A 84 -10.34 -20.73 14.04
C VAL A 84 -11.34 -19.83 13.32
N GLY A 85 -11.40 -19.92 12.01
CA GLY A 85 -12.17 -19.04 11.13
C GLY A 85 -11.28 -18.11 10.34
N ASP A 86 -11.72 -16.88 10.10
CA ASP A 86 -11.00 -15.92 9.28
C ASP A 86 -10.00 -15.12 10.13
N PHE A 87 -8.76 -15.00 9.64
CA PHE A 87 -7.71 -14.26 10.31
C PHE A 87 -6.72 -13.63 9.34
N TYR A 88 -5.99 -12.65 9.83
CA TYR A 88 -4.85 -12.02 9.17
C TYR A 88 -3.58 -12.31 9.96
N ASP A 89 -2.45 -12.48 9.27
CA ASP A 89 -1.15 -12.61 9.90
C ASP A 89 -0.01 -12.16 8.98
N GLN A 90 1.18 -12.02 9.57
CA GLN A 90 2.38 -11.62 8.85
C GLN A 90 3.60 -12.31 9.47
N PHE A 91 4.54 -12.74 8.59
CA PHE A 91 5.85 -13.26 8.94
C PHE A 91 6.91 -12.22 8.59
N GLY A 92 7.70 -11.79 9.57
CA GLY A 92 8.74 -10.78 9.39
C GLY A 92 8.22 -9.47 8.77
N SER A 93 8.87 -9.01 7.72
CA SER A 93 8.46 -7.81 6.96
C SER A 93 7.31 -8.08 5.96
N GLY A 94 6.93 -9.33 5.77
CA GLY A 94 5.91 -9.75 4.83
C GLY A 94 6.45 -10.38 3.54
N PHE A 95 7.75 -10.54 3.38
CA PHE A 95 8.35 -11.15 2.18
C PHE A 95 7.89 -12.58 1.94
N VAL A 96 7.72 -13.35 3.01
CA VAL A 96 7.24 -14.73 2.95
C VAL A 96 5.73 -14.78 2.98
N PHE A 97 5.12 -14.10 3.97
CA PHE A 97 3.68 -14.11 4.17
C PHE A 97 3.18 -12.81 4.80
N ARG A 98 2.15 -12.22 4.21
CA ARG A 98 1.37 -11.13 4.79
C ARG A 98 -0.02 -11.11 4.20
N THR A 99 -1.01 -11.23 5.06
CA THR A 99 -2.42 -11.03 4.74
C THR A 99 -2.98 -9.87 5.56
N TYR A 100 -3.84 -9.06 4.94
CA TYR A 100 -4.37 -7.85 5.57
C TYR A 100 -5.65 -7.39 4.87
N GLU A 101 -6.37 -6.50 5.52
CA GLU A 101 -7.47 -5.73 4.96
C GLU A 101 -7.03 -4.29 4.72
N GLU A 102 -7.35 -3.74 3.55
CA GLU A 102 -7.21 -2.32 3.22
C GLU A 102 -8.43 -1.91 2.37
N ARG A 103 -9.47 -1.42 3.03
CA ARG A 103 -10.76 -1.10 2.41
C ARG A 103 -10.66 -0.05 1.31
N SER A 104 -9.76 0.93 1.46
CA SER A 104 -9.55 1.98 0.47
C SER A 104 -8.99 1.44 -0.85
N LEU A 105 -8.32 0.30 -0.82
CA LEU A 105 -7.79 -0.42 -1.98
C LEU A 105 -8.64 -1.64 -2.37
N GLY A 106 -9.70 -1.95 -1.63
CA GLY A 106 -10.52 -3.15 -1.85
C GLY A 106 -9.75 -4.44 -1.61
N ILE A 107 -8.76 -4.43 -0.72
CA ILE A 107 -7.96 -5.60 -0.37
C ILE A 107 -8.55 -6.24 0.87
N ASP A 108 -8.85 -7.54 0.77
CA ASP A 108 -9.10 -8.42 1.91
C ASP A 108 -8.56 -9.81 1.57
N ASN A 109 -7.38 -10.09 2.13
CA ASN A 109 -6.63 -11.33 1.91
C ASN A 109 -6.71 -12.25 3.13
N SER A 110 -7.84 -12.25 3.87
CA SER A 110 -8.01 -13.12 5.05
C SER A 110 -7.82 -14.60 4.71
N ILE A 111 -7.33 -15.34 5.69
CA ILE A 111 -7.21 -16.79 5.62
C ILE A 111 -8.34 -17.39 6.43
N ARG A 112 -9.12 -18.26 5.82
CA ARG A 112 -10.11 -19.10 6.51
C ARG A 112 -9.48 -20.43 6.87
N GLY A 113 -9.27 -20.67 8.17
CA GLY A 113 -8.57 -21.86 8.62
C GLY A 113 -8.28 -21.87 10.11
N ALA A 114 -7.08 -22.25 10.48
CA ALA A 114 -6.63 -22.25 11.86
C ALA A 114 -5.26 -21.62 12.02
N ARG A 115 -5.04 -20.90 13.12
CA ARG A 115 -3.78 -20.31 13.52
C ARG A 115 -3.51 -20.61 14.99
N LEU A 116 -2.27 -21.02 15.29
CA LEU A 116 -1.74 -21.23 16.63
C LEU A 116 -0.53 -20.30 16.85
N ASN A 117 -0.57 -19.50 17.91
CA ASN A 117 0.59 -18.77 18.41
C ASN A 117 1.03 -19.37 19.73
N VAL A 118 2.34 -19.64 19.90
CA VAL A 118 2.91 -20.19 21.13
C VAL A 118 4.05 -19.28 21.60
N SER A 119 3.91 -18.72 22.79
CA SER A 119 4.90 -17.89 23.49
C SER A 119 5.21 -18.41 24.91
N ALA A 120 4.86 -19.67 25.19
CA ALA A 120 5.07 -20.31 26.49
C ALA A 120 6.56 -20.49 26.85
N VAL A 121 7.43 -20.59 25.83
CA VAL A 121 8.88 -20.70 26.01
C VAL A 121 9.48 -19.29 26.07
N LYS A 122 10.19 -19.00 27.16
CA LYS A 122 10.80 -17.67 27.35
C LYS A 122 11.73 -17.31 26.20
N GLY A 123 11.47 -16.18 25.56
CA GLY A 123 12.28 -15.67 24.45
C GLY A 123 11.98 -16.30 23.09
N ALA A 124 11.07 -17.29 23.01
CA ALA A 124 10.66 -17.89 21.75
C ALA A 124 9.19 -17.59 21.46
N ASN A 125 8.89 -17.27 20.21
CA ASN A 125 7.53 -17.09 19.71
C ASN A 125 7.37 -17.91 18.42
N LEU A 126 6.44 -18.87 18.43
CA LEU A 126 6.15 -19.74 17.28
C LEU A 126 4.73 -19.49 16.81
N LYS A 127 4.58 -19.24 15.52
CA LYS A 127 3.29 -19.20 14.83
C LYS A 127 3.17 -20.38 13.88
N LEU A 128 2.02 -21.02 13.87
CA LEU A 128 1.64 -22.03 12.90
C LEU A 128 0.28 -21.64 12.33
N LEU A 129 0.11 -21.74 11.03
CA LEU A 129 -1.16 -21.43 10.38
C LEU A 129 -1.40 -22.30 9.16
N GLY A 130 -2.66 -22.42 8.78
CA GLY A 130 -3.08 -23.09 7.56
C GLY A 130 -4.53 -22.83 7.23
N GLY A 131 -4.86 -22.89 5.94
CA GLY A 131 -6.20 -22.64 5.46
C GLY A 131 -6.27 -22.29 3.99
N VAL A 132 -7.38 -21.68 3.59
CA VAL A 132 -7.66 -21.18 2.24
C VAL A 132 -7.76 -19.66 2.29
N GLN A 133 -7.34 -18.98 1.22
CA GLN A 133 -7.39 -17.53 1.17
C GLN A 133 -8.70 -17.05 0.56
N ARG A 134 -9.25 -15.98 1.12
CA ARG A 134 -10.31 -15.21 0.48
C ARG A 134 -9.79 -14.49 -0.76
N CYS A 135 -10.47 -14.74 -1.89
CA CYS A 135 -10.29 -13.99 -3.13
C CYS A 135 -11.63 -13.35 -3.51
N PHE A 136 -11.85 -12.08 -3.19
CA PHE A 136 -13.14 -11.38 -3.29
C PHE A 136 -14.23 -12.06 -2.44
N TRP A 137 -15.27 -12.62 -3.07
CA TRP A 137 -16.34 -13.37 -2.40
C TRP A 137 -16.15 -14.90 -2.46
N ASP A 138 -14.96 -15.34 -2.89
CA ASP A 138 -14.65 -16.76 -3.06
C ASP A 138 -13.61 -17.23 -2.02
N TRP A 139 -13.84 -18.44 -1.48
CA TRP A 139 -12.92 -19.20 -0.63
C TRP A 139 -12.68 -20.54 -1.31
N ASP A 140 -11.96 -20.49 -2.42
CA ASP A 140 -11.66 -21.66 -3.23
C ASP A 140 -10.82 -22.67 -2.45
N THR A 141 -11.31 -23.90 -2.38
CA THR A 141 -10.64 -25.00 -1.69
C THR A 141 -9.65 -25.77 -2.56
N ASP A 142 -9.57 -25.47 -3.86
CA ASP A 142 -8.61 -26.09 -4.77
C ASP A 142 -7.18 -25.60 -4.55
N ALA A 143 -7.05 -24.47 -3.84
CA ALA A 143 -5.78 -23.92 -3.41
C ALA A 143 -5.78 -23.72 -1.88
N TRP A 144 -4.73 -24.20 -1.22
CA TRP A 144 -4.56 -24.07 0.23
C TRP A 144 -3.12 -23.77 0.61
N LEU A 145 -2.92 -23.29 1.81
CA LEU A 145 -1.61 -22.93 2.32
C LEU A 145 -1.38 -23.43 3.75
N GLY A 146 -0.11 -23.57 4.09
CA GLY A 146 0.36 -23.82 5.45
C GLY A 146 1.66 -23.05 5.71
N GLY A 147 1.83 -22.55 6.91
CA GLY A 147 3.01 -21.76 7.25
C GLY A 147 3.43 -21.88 8.70
N ALA A 148 4.72 -21.61 8.94
CA ALA A 148 5.33 -21.54 10.25
C ALA A 148 6.29 -20.35 10.34
N ASP A 149 6.31 -19.68 11.49
CA ASP A 149 7.19 -18.56 11.78
C ASP A 149 7.73 -18.69 13.21
N LEU A 150 9.05 -18.64 13.36
CA LEU A 150 9.73 -18.70 14.64
C LEU A 150 10.57 -17.44 14.87
N GLU A 151 10.39 -16.81 16.01
CA GLU A 151 11.22 -15.71 16.50
C GLU A 151 11.90 -16.06 17.81
N LEU A 152 13.19 -15.81 17.90
CA LEU A 152 14.01 -15.99 19.09
C LEU A 152 14.60 -14.65 19.53
N ASN A 153 14.30 -14.24 20.76
CA ASN A 153 14.86 -13.06 21.41
C ASN A 153 16.11 -13.45 22.20
N MET A 154 17.26 -13.22 21.62
CA MET A 154 18.54 -13.73 22.07
C MET A 154 18.97 -13.17 23.43
N GLU A 155 18.54 -11.95 23.79
CA GLU A 155 18.79 -11.37 25.11
C GLU A 155 18.12 -12.13 26.26
N GLN A 156 17.14 -12.99 25.97
CA GLN A 156 16.53 -13.87 26.96
C GLN A 156 17.43 -15.08 27.30
N TYR A 157 18.36 -15.42 26.41
CA TYR A 157 19.26 -16.55 26.53
C TYR A 157 20.70 -16.12 26.90
N PHE A 158 21.11 -14.92 26.49
CA PHE A 158 22.45 -14.39 26.70
C PHE A 158 22.44 -13.17 27.63
N LYS A 159 22.75 -13.37 28.91
CA LYS A 159 22.79 -12.30 29.93
C LYS A 159 23.64 -11.09 29.51
N GLY A 160 24.77 -11.30 28.82
CA GLY A 160 25.63 -10.22 28.37
C GLY A 160 24.98 -9.27 27.36
N LEU A 161 23.93 -9.70 26.65
CA LEU A 161 23.10 -8.81 25.82
C LEU A 161 22.13 -8.00 26.68
N ALA A 162 21.45 -8.69 27.61
CA ALA A 162 20.51 -8.04 28.53
C ALA A 162 21.20 -6.99 29.40
N ASP A 163 22.37 -7.29 29.97
CA ASP A 163 23.15 -6.37 30.81
C ASP A 163 23.59 -5.09 30.06
N LYS A 164 23.79 -5.20 28.75
CA LYS A 164 24.14 -4.07 27.85
C LYS A 164 22.93 -3.38 27.23
N ASN A 165 21.70 -3.77 27.59
CA ASN A 165 20.45 -3.30 26.98
C ASN A 165 20.47 -3.47 25.43
N ILE A 166 20.99 -4.58 24.95
CA ILE A 166 20.98 -4.96 23.53
C ILE A 166 19.83 -5.95 23.33
N THR A 167 18.88 -5.60 22.47
CA THR A 167 17.84 -6.52 21.99
C THR A 167 18.28 -7.10 20.67
N TRP A 168 18.33 -8.43 20.56
CA TRP A 168 18.70 -9.12 19.35
C TRP A 168 17.70 -10.23 19.03
N MET A 169 16.93 -10.06 17.98
CA MET A 169 15.96 -11.03 17.49
C MET A 169 16.52 -11.71 16.23
N ILE A 170 16.36 -13.04 16.17
CA ILE A 170 16.58 -13.87 14.98
C ILE A 170 15.26 -14.57 14.67
N GLY A 171 14.86 -14.63 13.40
CA GLY A 171 13.65 -15.29 12.98
C GLY A 171 13.82 -16.12 11.72
N GLY A 172 12.99 -17.14 11.60
CA GLY A 172 12.87 -17.98 10.41
C GLY A 172 11.41 -18.21 10.07
N SER A 173 11.08 -18.18 8.78
CA SER A 173 9.73 -18.33 8.26
C SER A 173 9.70 -19.38 7.15
N TYR A 174 8.60 -20.09 7.07
CA TYR A 174 8.30 -21.03 5.99
C TYR A 174 6.83 -20.89 5.60
N LEU A 175 6.56 -20.85 4.30
CA LEU A 175 5.22 -20.92 3.72
C LEU A 175 5.20 -21.94 2.59
N MET A 176 4.19 -22.74 2.57
CA MET A 176 3.86 -23.68 1.51
C MET A 176 2.49 -23.29 0.93
N LYS A 177 2.40 -23.19 -0.37
CA LYS A 177 1.16 -23.04 -1.14
C LYS A 177 0.97 -24.29 -1.99
N HIS A 178 -0.24 -24.81 -2.03
CA HIS A 178 -0.68 -25.83 -2.98
C HIS A 178 -1.77 -25.25 -3.88
N GLU A 179 -1.70 -25.53 -5.16
CA GLU A 179 -2.73 -25.20 -6.15
C GLU A 179 -2.80 -26.33 -7.17
N ASN A 180 -4.03 -26.76 -7.51
CA ASN A 180 -4.23 -27.74 -8.56
C ASN A 180 -3.69 -27.23 -9.90
N GLU A 181 -3.29 -28.15 -10.77
CA GLU A 181 -2.73 -27.81 -12.08
C GLU A 181 -3.71 -27.00 -12.94
N GLU A 182 -3.22 -25.92 -13.53
CA GLU A 182 -3.89 -25.16 -14.58
C GLU A 182 -3.39 -25.59 -15.97
N ASP A 183 -4.30 -25.68 -16.95
CA ASP A 183 -3.95 -26.02 -18.33
C ASP A 183 -3.43 -24.78 -19.08
N VAL A 184 -2.16 -24.47 -18.92
CA VAL A 184 -1.49 -23.38 -19.64
C VAL A 184 -0.71 -23.95 -20.82
N LEU A 185 -1.07 -23.53 -22.03
CA LEU A 185 -0.40 -23.93 -23.26
C LEU A 185 0.74 -22.98 -23.63
N VAL A 186 1.83 -23.54 -24.13
CA VAL A 186 2.91 -22.75 -24.73
C VAL A 186 2.39 -22.17 -26.06
N PRO A 187 2.43 -20.84 -26.27
CA PRO A 187 1.90 -20.20 -27.48
C PRO A 187 2.45 -20.82 -28.77
N GLY A 188 1.57 -21.10 -29.73
CA GLY A 188 1.94 -21.71 -31.01
C GLY A 188 2.20 -23.23 -30.98
N THR A 189 1.92 -23.90 -29.86
CA THR A 189 2.08 -25.35 -29.70
C THR A 189 0.88 -25.98 -29.01
N ASN A 190 0.87 -27.34 -28.99
CA ASN A 190 -0.05 -28.12 -28.17
C ASN A 190 0.60 -28.60 -26.84
N TYR A 191 1.75 -28.04 -26.46
CA TYR A 191 2.42 -28.43 -25.23
C TYR A 191 1.84 -27.65 -24.05
N LYS A 192 1.46 -28.40 -23.01
CA LYS A 192 1.05 -27.86 -21.69
C LYS A 192 2.28 -27.64 -20.82
N LEU A 193 2.28 -26.56 -20.05
CA LEU A 193 3.30 -26.33 -19.02
C LEU A 193 3.15 -27.39 -17.91
N ASN A 194 4.28 -27.96 -17.47
CA ASN A 194 4.33 -28.84 -16.32
C ASN A 194 4.70 -28.02 -15.08
N MET A 195 3.69 -27.59 -14.32
CA MET A 195 3.87 -26.75 -13.15
C MET A 195 3.79 -27.59 -11.87
N ASP A 196 4.77 -27.44 -10.98
CA ASP A 196 4.70 -28.08 -9.65
C ASP A 196 3.48 -27.51 -8.90
N PRO A 197 2.55 -28.35 -8.38
CA PRO A 197 1.43 -27.86 -7.59
C PRO A 197 1.85 -27.23 -6.26
N MET A 198 3.06 -27.49 -5.80
CA MET A 198 3.59 -27.01 -4.52
C MET A 198 4.59 -25.87 -4.74
N VAL A 199 4.39 -24.75 -4.06
CA VAL A 199 5.32 -23.62 -4.02
C VAL A 199 5.79 -23.40 -2.58
N HIS A 200 7.09 -23.37 -2.39
CA HIS A 200 7.73 -23.20 -1.09
C HIS A 200 8.40 -21.83 -1.00
N THR A 201 8.16 -21.11 0.08
CA THR A 201 8.82 -19.84 0.37
C THR A 201 9.47 -19.89 1.74
N PHE A 202 10.75 -19.50 1.82
CA PHE A 202 11.55 -19.48 3.04
C PHE A 202 12.00 -18.07 3.35
N GLY A 203 12.15 -17.75 4.63
CA GLY A 203 12.68 -16.46 5.06
C GLY A 203 13.56 -16.61 6.29
N VAL A 204 14.59 -15.77 6.37
CA VAL A 204 15.41 -15.60 7.58
C VAL A 204 15.58 -14.11 7.84
N ARG A 205 15.56 -13.71 9.11
CA ARG A 205 15.66 -12.31 9.49
C ARG A 205 16.41 -12.12 10.79
N THR A 206 16.98 -10.93 10.95
CA THR A 206 17.58 -10.48 12.19
C THR A 206 17.26 -9.02 12.45
N ARG A 207 17.04 -8.69 13.70
CA ARG A 207 16.88 -7.31 14.18
C ARG A 207 17.75 -7.11 15.42
N LEU A 208 18.59 -6.09 15.36
CA LEU A 208 19.46 -5.68 16.46
C LEU A 208 19.11 -4.24 16.87
N GLN A 209 18.90 -4.01 18.17
CA GLN A 209 18.68 -2.68 18.71
C GLN A 209 19.62 -2.45 19.89
N SER A 210 20.33 -1.33 19.89
CA SER A 210 21.23 -0.93 20.96
C SER A 210 21.16 0.60 21.14
N GLY A 211 20.54 1.04 22.22
CA GLY A 211 20.33 2.46 22.50
C GLY A 211 19.60 3.17 21.32
N PRO A 212 20.22 4.19 20.69
CA PRO A 212 19.62 4.92 19.59
C PRO A 212 19.73 4.21 18.22
N TYR A 213 20.45 3.12 18.12
CA TYR A 213 20.72 2.40 16.87
C TYR A 213 19.77 1.22 16.71
N SER A 214 19.23 1.05 15.51
CA SER A 214 18.49 -0.14 15.11
C SER A 214 19.01 -0.62 13.75
N PHE A 215 19.21 -1.92 13.63
CA PHE A 215 19.60 -2.60 12.40
C PHE A 215 18.65 -3.76 12.15
N MET A 216 18.26 -3.96 10.89
CA MET A 216 17.42 -5.07 10.45
C MET A 216 17.92 -5.58 9.10
N ALA A 217 17.96 -6.88 8.95
CA ALA A 217 18.20 -7.56 7.69
C ALA A 217 17.24 -8.74 7.54
N GLU A 218 16.73 -8.93 6.34
CA GLU A 218 15.85 -10.04 5.98
C GLU A 218 16.18 -10.54 4.58
N TYR A 219 16.16 -11.86 4.41
CA TYR A 219 16.28 -12.56 3.14
C TYR A 219 15.14 -13.54 2.99
N ALA A 220 14.51 -13.56 1.81
CA ALA A 220 13.50 -14.55 1.44
C ALA A 220 13.83 -15.19 0.08
N TRP A 221 13.43 -16.45 -0.05
CA TRP A 221 13.59 -17.23 -1.28
C TRP A 221 12.33 -18.05 -1.55
N LYS A 222 11.89 -18.10 -2.81
CA LYS A 222 10.70 -18.80 -3.28
C LYS A 222 11.09 -19.76 -4.40
N THR A 223 10.54 -21.00 -4.40
CA THR A 223 10.64 -21.92 -5.53
C THR A 223 9.96 -21.35 -6.77
N GLN A 224 10.22 -21.97 -7.91
CA GLN A 224 9.56 -21.63 -9.16
C GLN A 224 8.03 -21.63 -8.99
N ASP A 225 7.39 -20.58 -9.51
CA ASP A 225 5.94 -20.41 -9.50
C ASP A 225 5.51 -19.72 -10.80
N PRO A 226 5.48 -20.46 -11.92
CA PRO A 226 4.99 -19.93 -13.18
C PRO A 226 3.55 -19.42 -13.01
N SER A 227 3.32 -18.16 -13.30
CA SER A 227 2.04 -17.51 -13.08
C SER A 227 1.85 -16.35 -14.08
N LYS A 228 0.64 -15.84 -14.19
CA LYS A 228 0.37 -14.66 -15.02
C LYS A 228 1.18 -13.43 -14.62
N ASP A 229 1.51 -13.26 -13.34
CA ASP A 229 2.30 -12.13 -12.87
C ASP A 229 3.72 -12.12 -13.45
N ASN A 230 4.28 -13.28 -13.82
CA ASN A 230 5.64 -13.41 -14.35
C ASN A 230 5.69 -14.03 -15.74
N ASP A 231 4.60 -13.94 -16.53
CA ASP A 231 4.50 -14.52 -17.86
C ASP A 231 4.82 -16.03 -17.92
N TYR A 232 4.44 -16.76 -16.87
CA TYR A 232 4.62 -18.21 -16.73
C TYR A 232 6.07 -18.70 -16.93
N ILE A 233 7.05 -17.98 -16.41
CA ILE A 233 8.46 -18.39 -16.43
C ILE A 233 8.81 -19.32 -15.27
N TYR A 234 9.73 -20.26 -15.51
CA TYR A 234 10.28 -21.18 -14.50
C TYR A 234 11.49 -20.56 -13.79
N ARG A 235 11.22 -19.62 -12.89
CA ARG A 235 12.27 -18.90 -12.14
C ARG A 235 12.00 -18.89 -10.65
N ASN A 236 13.05 -19.10 -9.85
CA ASN A 236 12.98 -18.90 -8.41
C ASN A 236 12.85 -17.41 -8.09
N GLY A 237 12.17 -17.10 -6.99
CA GLY A 237 12.09 -15.75 -6.46
C GLY A 237 13.11 -15.51 -5.34
N SER A 238 13.59 -14.28 -5.20
CA SER A 238 14.43 -13.88 -4.07
C SER A 238 14.20 -12.42 -3.68
N ALA A 239 14.28 -12.14 -2.38
CA ALA A 239 14.29 -10.77 -1.88
C ALA A 239 15.29 -10.64 -0.73
N VAL A 240 15.99 -9.52 -0.70
CA VAL A 240 16.87 -9.13 0.40
C VAL A 240 16.60 -7.68 0.78
N MET A 241 16.62 -7.41 2.07
CA MET A 241 16.50 -6.05 2.58
C MET A 241 17.45 -5.83 3.74
N VAL A 242 18.00 -4.62 3.83
CA VAL A 242 18.81 -4.13 4.94
C VAL A 242 18.32 -2.75 5.32
N SER A 243 18.16 -2.50 6.61
CA SER A 243 17.74 -1.21 7.16
C SER A 243 18.58 -0.87 8.37
N ALA A 244 19.07 0.36 8.44
CA ALA A 244 19.79 0.89 9.60
C ALA A 244 19.19 2.24 9.98
N SER A 245 18.94 2.44 11.25
CA SER A 245 18.42 3.71 11.75
C SER A 245 19.11 4.17 13.02
N TYR A 246 19.15 5.51 13.17
CA TYR A 246 19.60 6.20 14.36
C TYR A 246 18.51 7.18 14.81
N SER A 247 18.12 7.12 16.08
CA SER A 247 17.09 8.01 16.62
C SER A 247 17.46 8.52 18.01
N LYS A 248 17.60 9.84 18.12
CA LYS A 248 17.83 10.56 19.36
C LYS A 248 17.01 11.83 19.37
N LYS A 249 16.71 12.38 20.55
CA LYS A 249 15.95 13.63 20.68
C LYS A 249 16.49 14.72 19.75
N GLY A 250 15.69 15.09 18.75
CA GLY A 250 16.01 16.15 17.78
C GLY A 250 16.86 15.73 16.59
N LEU A 251 17.24 14.44 16.48
CA LEU A 251 17.99 13.90 15.35
C LEU A 251 17.50 12.49 15.04
N SER A 252 17.13 12.24 13.79
CA SER A 252 16.82 10.91 13.27
C SER A 252 17.46 10.71 11.91
N ALA A 253 17.90 9.50 11.63
CA ALA A 253 18.38 9.08 10.33
C ALA A 253 17.95 7.64 10.06
N LEU A 254 17.54 7.34 8.84
CA LEU A 254 17.21 6.02 8.34
C LEU A 254 17.88 5.84 6.97
N VAL A 255 18.49 4.69 6.76
CA VAL A 255 18.97 4.24 5.44
C VAL A 255 18.53 2.82 5.26
N GLN A 256 17.96 2.51 4.11
CA GLN A 256 17.52 1.17 3.78
C GLN A 256 17.70 0.86 2.30
N ALA A 257 17.94 -0.42 2.02
CA ALA A 257 18.08 -0.95 0.67
C ALA A 257 17.33 -2.27 0.56
N LYS A 258 16.69 -2.48 -0.58
CA LYS A 258 15.99 -3.74 -0.93
C LYS A 258 16.33 -4.12 -2.36
N ARG A 259 16.54 -5.42 -2.60
CA ARG A 259 16.49 -6.04 -3.92
C ARG A 259 15.41 -7.11 -3.91
N SER A 260 14.56 -7.11 -4.90
CA SER A 260 13.59 -8.19 -5.14
C SER A 260 13.69 -8.67 -6.58
N GLU A 261 13.36 -9.93 -6.81
CA GLU A 261 13.35 -10.57 -8.11
C GLU A 261 12.33 -11.70 -8.10
N ASN A 262 11.34 -11.66 -8.98
CA ASN A 262 10.29 -12.69 -9.15
C ASN A 262 9.64 -13.14 -7.83
N MET A 263 9.32 -12.19 -6.95
CA MET A 263 8.79 -12.47 -5.60
C MET A 263 7.28 -12.36 -5.51
N SER A 264 6.56 -12.03 -6.59
CA SER A 264 5.10 -12.10 -6.56
C SER A 264 4.65 -13.51 -6.16
N ASN A 265 3.77 -13.61 -5.16
CA ASN A 265 3.20 -14.86 -4.69
C ASN A 265 1.70 -14.66 -4.47
N ARG A 266 0.89 -15.33 -5.29
CA ARG A 266 -0.57 -15.31 -5.21
C ARG A 266 -1.10 -16.70 -4.92
N MET A 267 -2.31 -16.75 -4.36
CA MET A 267 -2.97 -18.02 -4.10
C MET A 267 -3.25 -18.77 -5.41
N LYS A 268 -3.68 -18.06 -6.47
CA LYS A 268 -3.95 -18.62 -7.79
C LYS A 268 -3.04 -18.03 -8.85
N ARG A 269 -2.40 -18.88 -9.64
CA ARG A 269 -1.46 -18.53 -10.73
C ARG A 269 -2.12 -17.79 -11.88
N GLY A 270 -3.33 -18.22 -12.26
CA GLY A 270 -4.12 -17.61 -13.33
C GLY A 270 -4.72 -16.26 -12.99
N PHE A 271 -4.62 -15.83 -11.74
CA PHE A 271 -5.22 -14.60 -11.28
C PHE A 271 -4.34 -13.39 -11.60
N VAL A 272 -4.89 -12.45 -12.37
CA VAL A 272 -4.33 -11.12 -12.53
C VAL A 272 -5.28 -10.13 -11.92
N SER A 273 -4.80 -9.38 -10.94
CA SER A 273 -5.42 -8.14 -10.57
C SER A 273 -4.52 -7.02 -11.08
N TYR A 274 -4.95 -6.30 -12.07
CA TYR A 274 -4.27 -5.08 -12.48
C TYR A 274 -4.12 -4.17 -11.27
N LEU A 275 -2.88 -4.06 -10.75
CA LEU A 275 -2.50 -3.22 -9.62
C LEU A 275 -3.10 -3.61 -8.25
N GLY A 276 -3.99 -4.61 -8.17
CA GLY A 276 -4.64 -5.00 -6.91
C GLY A 276 -3.80 -5.94 -6.05
N GLY A 277 -3.82 -5.71 -4.74
CA GLY A 277 -3.24 -6.61 -3.73
C GLY A 277 -4.09 -7.84 -3.42
N ASN A 278 -5.19 -8.07 -4.15
CA ASN A 278 -6.09 -9.19 -3.89
C ASN A 278 -5.44 -10.54 -4.23
N CYS A 279 -5.77 -11.56 -3.45
CA CYS A 279 -5.26 -12.92 -3.56
C CYS A 279 -3.73 -13.02 -3.45
N ARG A 280 -3.04 -12.02 -2.94
CA ARG A 280 -1.61 -12.05 -2.62
C ARG A 280 -1.36 -12.70 -1.28
N LEU A 281 -0.30 -13.51 -1.22
CA LEU A 281 0.18 -14.18 -0.02
C LEU A 281 1.33 -13.45 0.64
N ASN A 282 2.00 -12.56 -0.08
CA ASN A 282 3.14 -11.81 0.42
C ASN A 282 3.03 -10.31 0.08
N HIS A 283 3.95 -9.54 0.63
CA HIS A 283 4.02 -8.11 0.41
C HIS A 283 5.47 -7.65 0.29
N MET A 284 5.77 -6.92 -0.80
CA MET A 284 7.04 -6.25 -0.99
C MET A 284 6.86 -4.76 -0.66
N PRO A 285 7.36 -4.27 0.49
CA PRO A 285 7.20 -2.86 0.85
C PRO A 285 7.91 -1.96 -0.17
N ALA A 286 7.25 -0.89 -0.57
CA ALA A 286 7.89 0.15 -1.35
C ALA A 286 8.90 0.91 -0.47
N PHE A 287 10.14 1.06 -0.95
CA PHE A 287 11.12 1.94 -0.33
C PHE A 287 11.04 3.32 -1.00
N SER A 288 9.81 3.87 -0.98
CA SER A 288 9.49 5.22 -1.41
C SER A 288 8.83 5.98 -0.26
N TYR A 289 9.13 7.27 -0.16
CA TYR A 289 8.46 8.12 0.83
C TYR A 289 6.99 8.29 0.45
N GLN A 290 6.09 8.03 1.41
CA GLN A 290 4.65 8.16 1.19
C GLN A 290 4.21 9.60 1.49
N HIS A 291 3.79 10.31 0.46
CA HIS A 291 3.34 11.69 0.55
C HIS A 291 1.87 11.79 0.93
N THR A 292 1.54 12.76 1.78
CA THR A 292 0.18 13.09 2.20
C THR A 292 -0.41 14.31 1.48
N TYR A 293 0.42 15.09 0.80
CA TYR A 293 -0.02 16.22 -0.01
C TYR A 293 -0.50 15.75 -1.39
N ALA A 294 -1.51 16.44 -1.95
CA ALA A 294 -2.22 16.01 -3.15
C ALA A 294 -1.32 15.91 -4.39
N LEU A 295 -0.49 16.91 -4.67
CA LEU A 295 0.37 16.90 -5.87
C LEU A 295 1.63 16.04 -5.71
N PRO A 296 2.32 15.97 -4.56
CA PRO A 296 3.36 14.97 -4.32
C PRO A 296 2.89 13.52 -4.44
N ALA A 297 1.61 13.26 -4.13
CA ALA A 297 1.00 11.94 -4.27
C ALA A 297 0.35 11.72 -5.65
N LEU A 298 0.56 12.61 -6.63
CA LEU A 298 -0.04 12.49 -7.97
C LEU A 298 0.51 11.28 -8.73
N TYR A 299 1.79 10.99 -8.58
CA TYR A 299 2.53 9.89 -9.20
C TYR A 299 3.12 8.95 -8.12
N PRO A 300 2.28 8.12 -7.50
CA PRO A 300 2.71 7.24 -6.41
C PRO A 300 3.39 5.99 -6.96
N TYR A 301 4.44 5.52 -6.28
CA TYR A 301 5.17 4.35 -6.72
C TYR A 301 4.50 3.04 -6.27
N ALA A 302 4.24 2.14 -7.22
CA ALA A 302 3.85 0.76 -6.98
C ALA A 302 5.06 -0.17 -7.11
N THR A 303 5.23 -1.07 -6.12
CA THR A 303 6.35 -2.02 -6.10
C THR A 303 6.26 -3.01 -7.27
N GLN A 304 7.38 -3.22 -7.97
CA GLN A 304 7.52 -4.12 -9.12
C GLN A 304 8.08 -5.47 -8.66
N ASP A 305 7.27 -6.25 -7.94
CA ASP A 305 7.71 -7.49 -7.29
C ASP A 305 7.84 -8.70 -8.22
N ALA A 306 7.09 -8.75 -9.32
CA ALA A 306 7.23 -9.75 -10.36
C ALA A 306 8.46 -9.47 -11.23
N ASP A 307 8.59 -8.23 -11.72
CA ASP A 307 9.72 -7.79 -12.54
C ASP A 307 11.02 -7.69 -11.78
N GLY A 308 10.93 -7.33 -10.51
CA GLY A 308 12.08 -7.10 -9.66
C GLY A 308 12.63 -5.69 -9.69
N GLU A 309 13.17 -5.29 -8.55
CA GLU A 309 13.70 -3.93 -8.37
C GLU A 309 14.84 -3.87 -7.36
N TRP A 310 15.70 -2.88 -7.52
CA TRP A 310 16.54 -2.31 -6.49
C TRP A 310 15.90 -1.04 -5.95
N ALA A 311 15.68 -0.96 -4.66
CA ALA A 311 15.09 0.20 -4.01
C ALA A 311 15.98 0.69 -2.86
N PHE A 312 16.27 1.98 -2.86
CA PHE A 312 17.07 2.66 -1.83
C PHE A 312 16.26 3.81 -1.25
N GLN A 313 16.23 3.91 0.07
CA GLN A 313 15.57 5.01 0.76
C GLN A 313 16.45 5.54 1.88
N GLY A 314 16.46 6.86 2.03
CA GLY A 314 17.10 7.55 3.12
C GLY A 314 16.19 8.64 3.69
N GLU A 315 16.16 8.75 5.01
CA GLU A 315 15.45 9.81 5.71
C GLU A 315 16.38 10.46 6.74
N PHE A 316 16.34 11.77 6.79
CA PHE A 316 17.07 12.54 7.78
C PHE A 316 16.15 13.59 8.41
N GLY A 317 16.07 13.61 9.72
CA GLY A 317 15.29 14.56 10.50
C GLY A 317 16.14 15.29 11.53
N TYR A 318 16.09 16.62 11.52
CA TYR A 318 16.80 17.44 12.48
C TYR A 318 15.91 18.54 13.05
N THR A 319 15.97 18.72 14.37
CA THR A 319 15.26 19.80 15.07
C THR A 319 16.27 20.83 15.58
N PHE A 320 16.34 21.97 14.91
CA PHE A 320 17.13 23.11 15.39
C PHE A 320 16.59 23.60 16.73
N LYS A 321 17.48 23.72 17.70
CA LYS A 321 17.12 24.10 19.06
C LYS A 321 16.52 25.51 19.08
N ARG A 322 15.59 25.73 20.01
CA ARG A 322 15.03 27.06 20.28
C ARG A 322 16.14 28.06 20.68
N ARG A 323 15.94 29.34 20.34
CA ARG A 323 16.88 30.44 20.61
C ARG A 323 18.24 30.31 19.91
N THR A 324 18.28 29.63 18.76
CA THR A 324 19.39 29.62 17.84
C THR A 324 19.01 30.35 16.53
N ALA A 325 19.99 30.72 15.71
CA ALA A 325 19.76 31.45 14.44
C ALA A 325 18.76 30.74 13.53
N LEU A 326 18.91 29.44 13.33
CA LEU A 326 18.02 28.61 12.49
C LEU A 326 16.77 28.14 13.24
N GLY A 327 16.87 27.89 14.54
CA GLY A 327 15.75 27.41 15.35
C GLY A 327 14.72 28.49 15.70
N GLY A 328 15.16 29.75 15.82
CA GLY A 328 14.28 30.85 16.22
C GLY A 328 13.67 30.65 17.60
N LYS A 329 12.53 31.33 17.90
CA LYS A 329 11.89 31.30 19.21
C LYS A 329 11.32 29.94 19.59
N TYR A 330 10.82 29.17 18.62
CA TYR A 330 10.03 27.94 18.87
C TYR A 330 10.72 26.66 18.40
N GLY A 331 11.87 26.75 17.72
CA GLY A 331 12.53 25.65 17.05
C GLY A 331 12.07 25.53 15.58
N THR A 332 12.88 24.88 14.76
CA THR A 332 12.60 24.59 13.36
C THR A 332 12.90 23.12 13.12
N LYS A 333 12.03 22.38 12.45
CA LYS A 333 12.29 21.01 12.05
C LYS A 333 12.60 20.97 10.55
N LEU A 334 13.67 20.29 10.23
CA LEU A 334 14.07 19.96 8.87
C LEU A 334 13.92 18.46 8.68
N LYS A 335 13.29 18.05 7.57
CA LYS A 335 13.27 16.66 7.11
C LYS A 335 13.77 16.62 5.67
N VAL A 336 14.60 15.65 5.39
CA VAL A 336 15.08 15.35 4.04
C VAL A 336 14.82 13.89 3.78
N ASN A 337 14.17 13.59 2.66
CA ASN A 337 13.90 12.23 2.23
C ASN A 337 14.47 12.02 0.83
N PHE A 338 14.97 10.83 0.61
CA PHE A 338 15.50 10.37 -0.67
C PHE A 338 14.97 8.96 -0.93
N SER A 339 14.36 8.75 -2.09
CA SER A 339 13.96 7.44 -2.60
C SER A 339 14.51 7.28 -4.01
N TYR A 340 15.10 6.13 -4.31
CA TYR A 340 15.66 5.84 -5.62
C TYR A 340 15.45 4.37 -5.95
N ILE A 341 14.67 4.11 -7.00
CA ILE A 341 14.25 2.75 -7.37
C ILE A 341 14.59 2.51 -8.84
N ARG A 342 15.19 1.36 -9.10
CA ARG A 342 15.59 0.90 -10.42
C ARG A 342 15.18 -0.54 -10.66
N GLY A 343 15.03 -0.93 -11.91
CA GLY A 343 14.96 -2.32 -12.29
C GLY A 343 16.25 -3.08 -11.98
N ILE A 344 16.18 -4.39 -11.94
CA ILE A 344 17.35 -5.27 -11.98
C ILE A 344 17.89 -5.38 -13.42
N ASP A 345 19.16 -5.75 -13.58
CA ASP A 345 19.76 -6.02 -14.88
C ASP A 345 19.25 -7.37 -15.40
N LYS A 346 18.42 -7.34 -16.45
CA LYS A 346 17.81 -8.52 -17.06
C LYS A 346 18.21 -8.61 -18.53
N THR A 347 18.58 -9.82 -18.95
CA THR A 347 18.72 -10.19 -20.37
C THR A 347 17.72 -11.30 -20.64
N PRO A 348 16.67 -11.08 -21.46
CA PRO A 348 15.67 -12.11 -21.76
C PRO A 348 16.34 -13.36 -22.36
N THR A 349 15.79 -14.53 -22.02
CA THR A 349 16.15 -15.80 -22.69
C THR A 349 15.47 -15.92 -24.03
N GLU A 350 16.01 -16.77 -24.91
CA GLU A 350 15.40 -17.04 -26.20
C GLU A 350 14.06 -17.78 -26.00
N SER A 351 13.12 -17.51 -26.87
CA SER A 351 11.84 -18.22 -26.94
C SER A 351 12.04 -19.70 -27.23
N LEU A 352 11.19 -20.55 -26.67
CA LEU A 352 11.16 -21.98 -27.00
C LEU A 352 10.82 -22.26 -28.47
N ILE A 353 10.23 -21.30 -29.16
CA ILE A 353 9.73 -21.45 -30.51
C ILE A 353 10.27 -20.34 -31.39
N GLU A 354 10.91 -20.71 -32.47
CA GLU A 354 11.41 -19.78 -33.48
C GLU A 354 10.30 -18.90 -34.05
N GLY A 355 10.52 -17.60 -34.11
CA GLY A 355 9.56 -16.61 -34.61
C GLY A 355 8.45 -16.20 -33.62
N VAL A 356 8.40 -16.78 -32.43
CA VAL A 356 7.48 -16.36 -31.35
C VAL A 356 8.25 -15.59 -30.29
N ASN A 357 7.90 -14.34 -30.07
CA ASN A 357 8.51 -13.54 -29.00
C ASN A 357 7.78 -13.80 -27.68
N SER A 358 8.10 -14.90 -26.99
CA SER A 358 7.49 -15.29 -25.72
C SER A 358 8.50 -16.01 -24.84
N THR A 359 8.52 -15.67 -23.57
CA THR A 359 9.35 -16.33 -22.55
C THR A 359 8.58 -17.41 -21.76
N ILE A 360 7.31 -17.66 -22.10
CA ILE A 360 6.47 -18.69 -21.46
C ILE A 360 7.16 -20.06 -21.55
N GLY A 361 7.27 -20.72 -20.40
CA GLY A 361 7.87 -22.05 -20.30
C GLY A 361 9.41 -22.07 -20.28
N THR A 362 10.07 -20.92 -20.32
CA THR A 362 11.53 -20.78 -20.15
C THR A 362 11.88 -20.34 -18.75
N ASP A 363 13.17 -20.12 -18.45
CA ASP A 363 13.64 -19.45 -17.22
C ASP A 363 13.48 -17.91 -17.27
N GLY A 364 12.94 -17.38 -18.36
CA GLY A 364 12.52 -16.01 -18.59
C GLY A 364 13.66 -15.06 -18.92
N TYR A 365 14.69 -14.98 -18.08
CA TYR A 365 15.82 -14.06 -18.26
C TYR A 365 17.03 -14.47 -17.41
N HIS A 366 18.20 -13.95 -17.76
CA HIS A 366 19.39 -13.95 -16.93
C HIS A 366 19.50 -12.62 -16.20
N SER A 367 19.82 -12.65 -14.90
CA SER A 367 20.01 -11.45 -14.09
C SER A 367 21.37 -11.47 -13.37
N LYS A 368 21.96 -10.28 -13.18
CA LYS A 368 23.14 -10.10 -12.33
C LYS A 368 22.72 -9.55 -10.98
N PHE A 369 23.20 -10.15 -9.88
CA PHE A 369 22.77 -9.72 -8.53
C PHE A 369 23.02 -8.23 -8.29
N PHE A 370 24.21 -7.69 -8.61
CA PHE A 370 24.56 -6.28 -8.48
C PHE A 370 24.33 -5.46 -9.76
N GLY A 371 23.58 -6.00 -10.73
CA GLY A 371 23.22 -5.28 -11.95
C GLY A 371 22.01 -4.36 -11.74
N PHE A 372 22.02 -3.22 -12.43
CA PHE A 372 20.96 -2.22 -12.38
C PHE A 372 20.34 -2.01 -13.76
N GLY A 373 19.02 -2.11 -13.85
CA GLY A 373 18.22 -1.75 -15.02
C GLY A 373 17.88 -0.26 -15.09
N GLY A 374 16.83 0.10 -15.79
CA GLY A 374 16.31 1.45 -15.91
C GLY A 374 15.84 2.04 -14.58
N VAL A 375 15.74 3.37 -14.52
CA VAL A 375 15.18 4.06 -13.35
C VAL A 375 13.65 3.96 -13.40
N TYR A 376 13.05 3.49 -12.30
CA TYR A 376 11.61 3.39 -12.13
C TYR A 376 11.04 4.61 -11.40
N TYR A 377 11.71 5.00 -10.32
CA TYR A 377 11.26 6.08 -9.46
C TYR A 377 12.44 6.80 -8.80
N LYS A 378 12.31 8.11 -8.64
CA LYS A 378 13.21 8.92 -7.83
C LYS A 378 12.38 10.01 -7.15
N ASP A 379 12.62 10.21 -5.87
CA ASP A 379 12.04 11.29 -5.07
C ASP A 379 13.11 11.85 -4.14
N ILE A 380 13.36 13.14 -4.25
CA ILE A 380 14.17 13.89 -3.28
C ILE A 380 13.30 15.02 -2.79
N ASN A 381 12.98 15.02 -1.49
CA ASN A 381 12.18 16.09 -0.92
C ASN A 381 12.80 16.66 0.36
N VAL A 382 12.59 17.95 0.54
CA VAL A 382 13.02 18.71 1.71
C VAL A 382 11.81 19.40 2.30
N GLN A 383 11.58 19.18 3.59
CA GLN A 383 10.46 19.74 4.34
C GLN A 383 10.95 20.58 5.49
N LEU A 384 10.41 21.78 5.63
CA LEU A 384 10.71 22.71 6.69
C LEU A 384 9.43 23.01 7.49
N GLU A 385 9.41 22.61 8.76
CA GLU A 385 8.34 22.94 9.69
C GLU A 385 8.80 24.03 10.67
N LYS A 386 8.11 25.16 10.70
CA LYS A 386 8.44 26.29 11.57
C LYS A 386 7.21 26.88 12.25
N LYS A 387 7.27 26.97 13.57
CA LYS A 387 6.30 27.73 14.34
C LYS A 387 6.75 29.19 14.38
N LEU A 388 6.01 30.07 13.70
CA LEU A 388 6.35 31.49 13.59
C LEU A 388 5.81 32.31 14.77
N SER A 389 4.63 31.92 15.32
CA SER A 389 4.04 32.51 16.50
C SER A 389 3.43 31.45 17.42
N LYS A 390 2.82 31.83 18.54
CA LYS A 390 2.06 30.88 19.37
C LYS A 390 0.89 30.25 18.61
N SER A 391 0.31 30.99 17.68
CA SER A 391 -0.89 30.61 16.93
C SER A 391 -0.62 30.20 15.49
N PHE A 392 0.55 30.48 14.92
CA PHE A 392 0.83 30.25 13.52
C PHE A 392 2.00 29.29 13.29
N LYS A 393 1.75 28.24 12.51
CA LYS A 393 2.71 27.24 12.07
C LYS A 393 2.76 27.24 10.54
N LEU A 394 3.97 27.19 9.98
CA LEU A 394 4.24 27.12 8.55
C LEU A 394 4.97 25.80 8.24
N ASN A 395 4.53 25.10 7.20
CA ASN A 395 5.23 23.99 6.58
C ASN A 395 5.54 24.36 5.13
N LEU A 396 6.78 24.15 4.70
CA LEU A 396 7.22 24.30 3.33
C LEU A 396 7.82 22.98 2.87
N MET A 397 7.55 22.58 1.64
CA MET A 397 8.17 21.41 1.03
C MET A 397 8.56 21.71 -0.41
N TYR A 398 9.71 21.22 -0.80
CA TYR A 398 10.14 21.09 -2.18
C TYR A 398 10.45 19.62 -2.48
N MET A 399 10.02 19.14 -3.66
CA MET A 399 10.26 17.79 -4.12
C MET A 399 10.69 17.81 -5.58
N ASN A 400 11.71 17.03 -5.91
CA ASN A 400 12.08 16.67 -7.27
C ASN A 400 11.80 15.20 -7.49
N GLN A 401 10.95 14.90 -8.46
CA GLN A 401 10.46 13.55 -8.73
C GLN A 401 10.79 13.12 -10.17
N LEU A 402 11.13 11.85 -10.33
CA LEU A 402 11.10 11.13 -11.60
C LEU A 402 10.20 9.91 -11.40
N TYR A 403 9.20 9.78 -12.26
CA TYR A 403 8.25 8.67 -12.25
C TYR A 403 8.19 8.03 -13.63
N ASN A 404 8.54 6.75 -13.72
CA ASN A 404 8.46 6.00 -14.97
C ASN A 404 7.07 5.39 -15.10
N LYS A 405 6.19 6.14 -15.76
CA LYS A 405 4.79 5.77 -15.95
C LYS A 405 4.66 4.48 -16.75
N THR A 406 5.51 4.27 -17.74
CA THR A 406 5.52 3.03 -18.53
C THR A 406 5.76 1.79 -17.68
N VAL A 407 6.65 1.86 -16.68
CA VAL A 407 6.92 0.72 -15.80
C VAL A 407 5.79 0.52 -14.79
N VAL A 408 5.29 1.60 -14.19
CA VAL A 408 4.34 1.50 -13.08
C VAL A 408 2.89 1.36 -13.57
N GLU A 409 2.53 2.02 -14.68
CA GLU A 409 1.16 2.07 -15.20
C GLU A 409 0.99 1.33 -16.53
N GLY A 410 2.08 0.86 -17.15
CA GLY A 410 2.06 0.18 -18.44
C GLY A 410 2.28 1.07 -19.65
N GLU A 411 2.11 2.40 -19.53
CA GLU A 411 2.23 3.36 -20.63
C GLU A 411 2.63 4.76 -20.14
N GLY A 412 2.82 5.72 -21.05
CA GLY A 412 2.93 7.16 -20.75
C GLY A 412 4.35 7.72 -20.56
N GLY A 413 5.41 6.91 -20.66
CA GLY A 413 6.79 7.38 -20.63
C GLY A 413 7.29 7.79 -19.24
N VAL A 414 8.29 8.69 -19.20
CA VAL A 414 8.92 9.15 -17.96
C VAL A 414 8.50 10.58 -17.66
N VAL A 415 7.90 10.79 -16.49
CA VAL A 415 7.52 12.10 -15.97
C VAL A 415 8.61 12.62 -15.02
N LYS A 416 9.05 13.85 -15.23
CA LYS A 416 9.99 14.58 -14.36
C LYS A 416 9.31 15.82 -13.84
N SER A 417 9.19 15.97 -12.54
CA SER A 417 8.48 17.08 -11.93
C SER A 417 9.23 17.75 -10.80
N ASN A 418 8.98 19.04 -10.62
CA ASN A 418 9.31 19.81 -9.45
C ASN A 418 8.01 20.20 -8.75
N ILE A 419 7.94 19.94 -7.45
CA ILE A 419 6.71 20.14 -6.69
C ILE A 419 7.01 21.04 -5.49
N PHE A 420 6.18 22.06 -5.32
CA PHE A 420 6.28 23.05 -4.25
C PHE A 420 5.02 22.99 -3.41
N VAL A 421 5.15 22.95 -2.09
CA VAL A 421 4.03 22.96 -1.15
C VAL A 421 4.27 24.01 -0.08
N ALA A 422 3.25 24.80 0.18
CA ALA A 422 3.19 25.73 1.31
C ALA A 422 1.90 25.49 2.09
N GLU A 423 2.01 25.18 3.36
CA GLU A 423 0.90 24.99 4.29
C GLU A 423 1.03 25.95 5.47
N GLY A 424 -0.02 26.71 5.74
CA GLY A 424 -0.15 27.56 6.91
C GLY A 424 -1.27 27.08 7.82
N LYS A 425 -1.00 27.01 9.13
CA LYS A 425 -2.00 26.65 10.14
C LYS A 425 -2.09 27.76 11.18
N TYR A 426 -3.26 28.40 11.27
CA TYR A 426 -3.53 29.47 12.22
C TYR A 426 -4.60 29.08 13.24
N GLN A 427 -4.24 29.12 14.51
CA GLN A 427 -5.11 28.81 15.62
C GLN A 427 -5.70 30.10 16.20
N PHE A 428 -6.97 30.37 15.94
CA PHE A 428 -7.71 31.54 16.49
C PHE A 428 -7.99 31.38 17.98
N SER A 429 -8.36 30.15 18.37
CA SER A 429 -8.65 29.77 19.74
C SER A 429 -8.29 28.28 19.96
N PRO A 430 -8.31 27.76 21.20
CA PRO A 430 -8.11 26.32 21.43
C PRO A 430 -9.10 25.42 20.68
N LYS A 431 -10.24 25.96 20.27
CA LYS A 431 -11.29 25.22 19.56
C LYS A 431 -11.41 25.54 18.07
N MET A 432 -10.74 26.58 17.58
CA MET A 432 -10.91 27.00 16.19
C MET A 432 -9.56 27.19 15.50
N THR A 433 -9.37 26.49 14.40
CA THR A 433 -8.15 26.49 13.60
C THR A 433 -8.48 26.57 12.13
N LEU A 434 -7.77 27.43 11.40
CA LEU A 434 -7.79 27.50 9.94
C LEU A 434 -6.47 26.94 9.40
N ARG A 435 -6.56 26.02 8.43
CA ARG A 435 -5.45 25.51 7.63
C ARG A 435 -5.65 25.97 6.18
N GLY A 436 -4.62 26.56 5.62
CA GLY A 436 -4.55 26.87 4.19
C GLY A 436 -3.37 26.13 3.57
N GLU A 437 -3.53 25.65 2.35
CA GLU A 437 -2.53 24.90 1.61
C GLU A 437 -2.53 25.34 0.15
N ALA A 438 -1.34 25.55 -0.41
CA ALA A 438 -1.12 25.82 -1.82
C ALA A 438 0.00 24.91 -2.33
N GLN A 439 -0.21 24.30 -3.50
CA GLN A 439 0.75 23.39 -4.13
C GLN A 439 0.87 23.71 -5.62
N TYR A 440 2.05 23.51 -6.16
CA TYR A 440 2.33 23.65 -7.59
C TYR A 440 3.25 22.49 -8.01
N LEU A 441 2.84 21.76 -9.04
CA LEU A 441 3.63 20.74 -9.71
C LEU A 441 3.95 21.22 -11.12
N GLN A 442 5.23 21.32 -11.40
CA GLN A 442 5.75 21.73 -12.70
C GLN A 442 6.29 20.51 -13.45
N THR A 443 5.78 20.25 -14.64
CA THR A 443 6.29 19.23 -15.57
C THR A 443 5.99 19.58 -17.02
N LYS A 444 6.82 19.06 -17.94
CA LYS A 444 6.59 19.18 -19.40
C LYS A 444 6.03 17.89 -20.01
N GLN A 445 5.80 16.88 -19.21
CA GLN A 445 5.34 15.56 -19.63
C GLN A 445 3.89 15.33 -19.13
N ASP A 446 3.26 14.25 -19.61
CA ASP A 446 1.91 13.86 -19.25
C ASP A 446 0.90 15.01 -19.47
N GLN A 447 0.13 15.35 -18.46
CA GLN A 447 -0.86 16.44 -18.53
C GLN A 447 -0.28 17.83 -18.20
N GLY A 448 1.05 17.99 -18.07
CA GLY A 448 1.68 19.27 -17.75
C GLY A 448 1.47 19.72 -16.30
N ASP A 449 1.46 21.01 -16.10
CA ASP A 449 1.45 21.63 -14.77
C ASP A 449 0.13 21.45 -14.03
N TRP A 450 0.24 21.23 -12.70
CA TRP A 450 -0.91 21.10 -11.80
C TRP A 450 -0.85 22.14 -10.69
N TYR A 451 -2.00 22.63 -10.28
CA TYR A 451 -2.18 23.53 -9.14
C TYR A 451 -3.17 22.94 -8.17
N TYR A 452 -2.93 23.14 -6.88
CA TYR A 452 -3.86 22.71 -5.82
C TYR A 452 -3.94 23.75 -4.73
N GLY A 453 -5.16 24.00 -4.27
CA GLY A 453 -5.47 24.86 -3.13
C GLY A 453 -6.43 24.17 -2.17
N LEU A 454 -6.27 24.40 -0.86
CA LEU A 454 -7.17 23.91 0.17
C LEU A 454 -7.33 24.94 1.29
N LEU A 455 -8.56 25.07 1.75
CA LEU A 455 -8.90 25.74 3.01
C LEU A 455 -9.71 24.79 3.89
N GLU A 456 -9.30 24.66 5.14
CA GLU A 456 -9.94 23.81 6.15
C GLU A 456 -10.15 24.60 7.44
N LEU A 457 -11.39 24.72 7.86
CA LEU A 457 -11.77 25.32 9.14
C LEU A 457 -12.24 24.22 10.10
N SER A 458 -11.46 23.99 11.14
CA SER A 458 -11.82 23.06 12.23
C SER A 458 -12.44 23.82 13.39
N VAL A 459 -13.64 23.41 13.80
CA VAL A 459 -14.39 23.92 14.96
C VAL A 459 -14.58 22.77 15.96
N LEU A 460 -13.59 22.59 16.84
CA LEU A 460 -13.54 21.49 17.78
C LEU A 460 -14.63 21.58 18.86
N PRO A 461 -15.16 20.45 19.30
CA PRO A 461 -14.85 19.07 18.86
C PRO A 461 -15.73 18.55 17.73
N TYR A 462 -16.66 19.33 17.17
CA TYR A 462 -17.79 18.80 16.42
C TYR A 462 -17.69 18.94 14.91
N LEU A 463 -17.14 20.03 14.39
CA LEU A 463 -17.28 20.36 12.96
C LEU A 463 -15.94 20.67 12.29
N MET A 464 -15.83 20.25 11.04
CA MET A 464 -14.76 20.62 10.12
C MET A 464 -15.34 20.90 8.74
N PHE A 465 -14.98 22.05 8.17
CA PHE A 465 -15.36 22.47 6.83
C PHE A 465 -14.11 22.48 5.95
N THR A 466 -14.18 21.88 4.78
CA THR A 466 -13.06 21.83 3.84
C THR A 466 -13.54 22.21 2.45
N ILE A 467 -12.77 23.03 1.76
CA ILE A 467 -12.90 23.28 0.34
C ILE A 467 -11.52 23.14 -0.30
N SER A 468 -11.46 22.42 -1.41
CA SER A 468 -10.23 22.24 -2.18
C SER A 468 -10.52 22.30 -3.66
N ASP A 469 -9.55 22.76 -4.43
CA ASP A 469 -9.57 22.75 -5.88
C ASP A 469 -8.25 22.25 -6.43
N GLN A 470 -8.33 21.34 -7.38
CA GLN A 470 -7.20 20.87 -8.14
C GLN A 470 -7.41 21.26 -9.60
N TYR A 471 -6.47 22.00 -10.17
CA TYR A 471 -6.58 22.53 -11.52
C TYR A 471 -5.48 21.98 -12.43
N ASN A 472 -5.88 21.64 -13.64
CA ASN A 472 -4.97 21.29 -14.74
C ASN A 472 -5.49 21.92 -16.04
N ALA A 473 -4.57 22.43 -16.87
CA ALA A 473 -4.89 23.09 -18.13
C ALA A 473 -4.98 22.13 -19.33
N ASN A 474 -4.53 20.89 -19.19
CA ASN A 474 -4.31 19.95 -20.29
C ASN A 474 -4.96 18.58 -20.04
N VAL A 475 -6.16 18.55 -19.47
CA VAL A 475 -6.92 17.31 -19.28
C VAL A 475 -7.43 16.83 -20.65
N PRO A 476 -7.23 15.55 -21.02
CA PRO A 476 -7.75 15.02 -22.27
C PRO A 476 -9.28 14.93 -22.22
N TYR A 477 -9.92 15.00 -23.39
CA TYR A 477 -11.33 14.65 -23.50
C TYR A 477 -11.50 13.13 -23.46
N TYR A 478 -12.65 12.69 -23.00
CA TYR A 478 -12.98 11.27 -22.90
C TYR A 478 -14.20 10.95 -23.78
N THR A 479 -14.22 9.72 -24.33
CA THR A 479 -15.39 9.14 -24.98
C THR A 479 -16.41 8.68 -23.93
N GLU A 480 -17.61 8.31 -24.37
CA GLU A 480 -18.65 7.72 -23.50
C GLU A 480 -18.15 6.43 -22.82
N ASN A 481 -17.23 5.70 -23.44
CA ASN A 481 -16.60 4.49 -22.91
C ASN A 481 -15.39 4.78 -22.01
N LYS A 482 -15.23 5.99 -21.51
CA LYS A 482 -14.13 6.42 -20.61
C LYS A 482 -12.71 6.33 -21.23
N GLN A 483 -12.60 6.20 -22.54
CA GLN A 483 -11.33 6.22 -23.27
C GLN A 483 -10.94 7.65 -23.64
N VAL A 484 -9.63 7.92 -23.72
CA VAL A 484 -9.15 9.22 -24.19
C VAL A 484 -9.57 9.44 -25.65
N ASP A 485 -10.13 10.63 -25.93
CA ASP A 485 -10.53 11.05 -27.27
C ASP A 485 -9.46 11.99 -27.84
N ASP A 486 -8.43 11.40 -28.42
CA ASP A 486 -7.30 12.15 -29.01
C ASP A 486 -7.72 13.12 -30.13
N SER A 487 -8.92 12.95 -30.71
CA SER A 487 -9.41 13.83 -31.77
C SER A 487 -9.81 15.23 -31.27
N LYS A 488 -10.11 15.37 -29.97
CA LYS A 488 -10.58 16.61 -29.35
C LYS A 488 -9.50 17.42 -28.65
N GLY A 489 -8.27 16.87 -28.52
CA GLY A 489 -7.18 17.52 -27.81
C GLY A 489 -7.40 17.58 -26.28
N THR A 490 -7.05 18.72 -25.67
CA THR A 490 -7.13 18.91 -24.22
C THR A 490 -7.96 20.13 -23.83
N HIS A 491 -8.41 20.17 -22.58
CA HIS A 491 -9.15 21.31 -22.01
C HIS A 491 -8.68 21.61 -20.58
N SER A 492 -9.00 22.77 -20.07
CA SER A 492 -8.77 23.13 -18.68
C SER A 492 -9.87 22.56 -17.77
N GLN A 493 -9.48 22.03 -16.62
CA GLN A 493 -10.41 21.41 -15.69
C GLN A 493 -10.11 21.81 -14.24
N HIS A 494 -11.15 22.18 -13.51
CA HIS A 494 -11.19 22.33 -12.06
C HIS A 494 -11.85 21.10 -11.42
N TYR A 495 -11.19 20.54 -10.43
CA TYR A 495 -11.73 19.48 -9.58
C TYR A 495 -12.05 20.06 -8.20
N LEU A 496 -13.11 20.89 -8.17
CA LEU A 496 -13.57 21.53 -6.94
C LEU A 496 -14.33 20.52 -6.08
N LEU A 497 -13.95 20.45 -4.80
CA LEU A 497 -14.54 19.56 -3.80
C LEU A 497 -14.78 20.33 -2.50
N GLY A 498 -16.03 20.36 -2.04
CA GLY A 498 -16.42 20.89 -0.73
C GLY A 498 -16.82 19.75 0.21
N SER A 499 -16.51 19.85 1.49
CA SER A 499 -16.98 18.88 2.48
C SER A 499 -17.24 19.48 3.85
N VAL A 500 -18.18 18.86 4.57
CA VAL A 500 -18.48 19.12 5.98
C VAL A 500 -18.40 17.80 6.74
N THR A 501 -17.58 17.79 7.78
CA THR A 501 -17.47 16.64 8.67
C THR A 501 -18.04 17.01 10.04
N ALA A 502 -18.98 16.21 10.53
CA ALA A 502 -19.53 16.30 11.88
C ALA A 502 -19.09 15.09 12.70
N THR A 503 -18.60 15.34 13.92
CA THR A 503 -18.20 14.30 14.87
C THR A 503 -18.96 14.50 16.19
N TYR A 504 -19.65 13.48 16.65
CA TYR A 504 -20.35 13.50 17.92
C TYR A 504 -20.20 12.15 18.64
N LYS A 505 -19.52 12.14 19.77
CA LYS A 505 -19.16 10.91 20.50
C LYS A 505 -18.45 9.91 19.55
N ALA A 506 -19.07 8.75 19.34
CA ALA A 506 -18.56 7.67 18.49
C ALA A 506 -19.01 7.77 17.01
N HIS A 507 -19.81 8.80 16.67
CA HIS A 507 -20.33 9.01 15.32
C HIS A 507 -19.46 10.01 14.56
N ARG A 508 -19.15 9.72 13.31
CA ARG A 508 -18.53 10.64 12.35
C ARG A 508 -19.31 10.58 11.04
N LEU A 509 -19.85 11.72 10.64
CA LEU A 509 -20.54 11.88 9.36
C LEU A 509 -19.80 12.93 8.53
N GLN A 510 -19.49 12.59 7.29
CA GLN A 510 -18.92 13.50 6.31
C GLN A 510 -19.83 13.57 5.10
N LEU A 511 -20.17 14.77 4.70
CA LEU A 511 -20.89 15.06 3.46
C LEU A 511 -19.93 15.83 2.56
N SER A 512 -19.75 15.37 1.33
CA SER A 512 -18.89 16.00 0.35
C SER A 512 -19.65 16.17 -0.97
N TYR A 513 -19.38 17.24 -1.71
CA TYR A 513 -19.91 17.45 -3.04
C TYR A 513 -18.84 18.05 -3.95
N GLY A 514 -18.70 17.48 -5.13
CA GLY A 514 -17.76 17.97 -6.12
C GLY A 514 -17.16 16.89 -7.00
N LYS A 515 -16.04 17.24 -7.61
CA LYS A 515 -15.33 16.40 -8.58
C LYS A 515 -14.02 15.86 -8.00
N THR A 516 -13.72 14.61 -8.32
CA THR A 516 -12.41 14.01 -8.07
C THR A 516 -11.79 13.57 -9.39
N ARG A 517 -10.49 13.77 -9.55
CA ARG A 517 -9.77 13.30 -10.74
C ARG A 517 -9.58 11.78 -10.73
N ALA A 518 -9.38 11.21 -11.90
CA ALA A 518 -8.85 9.85 -12.01
C ALA A 518 -7.39 9.78 -11.54
N GLY A 519 -6.99 8.64 -11.00
CA GLY A 519 -5.61 8.42 -10.59
C GLY A 519 -5.44 7.20 -9.68
N TYR A 520 -4.20 6.99 -9.25
CA TYR A 520 -3.87 5.86 -8.38
C TYR A 520 -3.98 6.24 -6.91
N ASN A 521 -4.67 5.40 -6.14
CA ASN A 521 -4.64 5.40 -4.69
C ASN A 521 -3.70 4.29 -4.24
N CYS A 522 -2.71 4.62 -3.40
CA CYS A 522 -1.67 3.69 -3.01
C CYS A 522 -1.46 3.65 -1.50
N SER A 523 -1.20 2.45 -0.98
CA SER A 523 -0.81 2.21 0.40
C SER A 523 0.28 1.14 0.43
N GLY A 524 1.43 1.44 1.07
CA GLY A 524 2.53 0.48 1.27
C GLY A 524 3.15 -0.10 -0.01
N GLY A 525 3.01 0.56 -1.17
CA GLY A 525 3.52 0.09 -2.47
C GLY A 525 2.53 -0.73 -3.29
N VAL A 526 1.33 -0.94 -2.78
CA VAL A 526 0.20 -1.50 -3.53
C VAL A 526 -0.71 -0.36 -3.95
N CYS A 527 -1.04 -0.31 -5.23
CA CYS A 527 -1.82 0.76 -5.83
C CYS A 527 -3.10 0.22 -6.47
N ARG A 528 -4.08 1.10 -6.56
CA ARG A 528 -5.33 0.86 -7.26
C ARG A 528 -5.70 2.08 -8.07
N PHE A 529 -6.11 1.87 -9.30
CA PHE A 529 -6.69 2.93 -10.11
C PHE A 529 -8.12 3.26 -9.62
N VAL A 530 -8.39 4.55 -9.44
CA VAL A 530 -9.71 5.06 -9.11
C VAL A 530 -10.12 6.01 -10.24
N PRO A 531 -11.22 5.73 -10.96
CA PRO A 531 -11.68 6.60 -12.02
C PRO A 531 -12.16 7.95 -11.46
N ALA A 532 -12.23 8.95 -12.32
CA ALA A 532 -12.80 10.24 -11.95
C ALA A 532 -14.26 10.08 -11.49
N SER A 533 -14.68 10.88 -10.52
CA SER A 533 -16.06 10.90 -10.06
C SER A 533 -16.57 12.31 -9.84
N TYR A 534 -17.87 12.47 -9.95
CA TYR A 534 -18.60 13.71 -9.67
C TYR A 534 -19.90 13.38 -8.94
N GLY A 535 -20.24 14.13 -7.92
CA GLY A 535 -21.49 13.94 -7.20
C GLY A 535 -21.39 14.24 -5.71
N MET A 536 -22.38 13.75 -4.96
CA MET A 536 -22.44 13.86 -3.51
C MET A 536 -21.96 12.57 -2.87
N THR A 537 -20.98 12.69 -1.97
CA THR A 537 -20.48 11.53 -1.16
C THR A 537 -20.94 11.68 0.28
N VAL A 538 -21.46 10.60 0.84
CA VAL A 538 -21.81 10.47 2.25
C VAL A 538 -20.94 9.40 2.86
N SER A 539 -20.11 9.77 3.84
CA SER A 539 -19.29 8.81 4.60
C SER A 539 -19.72 8.81 6.05
N TYR A 540 -20.12 7.66 6.56
CA TYR A 540 -20.56 7.49 7.93
C TYR A 540 -19.75 6.42 8.64
N ASN A 541 -19.26 6.76 9.84
CA ASN A 541 -18.52 5.84 10.69
C ASN A 541 -19.11 5.90 12.11
N TYR A 542 -19.35 4.72 12.69
CA TYR A 542 -19.83 4.57 14.06
C TYR A 542 -19.06 3.44 14.74
N ASN A 543 -18.54 3.71 15.95
CA ASN A 543 -17.85 2.71 16.77
C ASN A 543 -18.58 2.64 18.14
N PHE A 544 -18.83 1.45 18.68
CA PHE A 544 -19.53 1.25 19.95
C PHE A 544 -18.90 0.17 20.82
#